data_e33d5ff01fca4ee9e35d6a893d36670d
#
_entry.id   e33d5ff01fca4ee9e35d6a893d36670d
#
_cell.length_a   1.000
_cell.length_b   1.000
_cell.length_c   1.000
_cell.angle_alpha   90.00
_cell.angle_beta   90.00
_cell.angle_gamma   90.00
#
_symmetry.space_group_name_H-M   'P 1'
#
loop_
_entity.id
_entity.type
_entity.pdbx_description
1 polymer ?
#
loop_
_entity_poly.entity_id
_entity_poly.type
_entity_poly.pdbx_seq_one_letter_code
_entity_poly.pdbx_strand_id
1 'polypeptide(L)'
;MLVIENVGKNYGDFEALKGISMSLENGIYGILAPNGAGKTTLMKILATLISPTAGEITYNGKNIFQLDEAYRDILGYFPQNFGYYKHYSPKQDLAYLAALKGMPKEITAKRIDEVLEMVALSEVKNKKMRKFSGGMIQRVGIAQALLNDP
;
A
#
# COMPACT_ATOMS: atom_id res chain seq x y z
N MET A 1 -9.82 0.74 -14.59
CA MET A 1 -11.02 0.39 -13.80
C MET A 1 -10.72 -0.84 -12.97
N LEU A 2 -11.00 -0.82 -11.67
CA LEU A 2 -10.92 -1.95 -10.76
C LEU A 2 -12.33 -2.47 -10.50
N VAL A 3 -12.57 -3.76 -10.72
CA VAL A 3 -13.88 -4.39 -10.52
C VAL A 3 -13.75 -5.50 -9.49
N ILE A 4 -14.63 -5.47 -8.51
CA ILE A 4 -14.73 -6.44 -7.42
C ILE A 4 -16.06 -7.16 -7.60
N GLU A 5 -16.05 -8.49 -7.74
CA GLU A 5 -17.25 -9.29 -8.01
C GLU A 5 -17.43 -10.40 -6.97
N ASN A 6 -18.47 -10.30 -6.17
CA ASN A 6 -18.87 -11.26 -5.14
C ASN A 6 -17.72 -11.72 -4.22
N VAL A 7 -16.83 -10.80 -3.88
CA VAL A 7 -15.65 -11.11 -3.07
C VAL A 7 -16.05 -11.44 -1.64
N GLY A 8 -15.79 -12.67 -1.25
CA GLY A 8 -15.98 -13.20 0.09
C GLY A 8 -14.66 -13.60 0.74
N LYS A 9 -14.60 -13.55 2.07
CA LYS A 9 -13.45 -14.03 2.83
C LYS A 9 -13.89 -14.69 4.13
N ASN A 10 -13.53 -15.97 4.28
CA ASN A 10 -13.74 -16.73 5.49
C ASN A 10 -12.40 -17.01 6.18
N TYR A 11 -12.39 -16.97 7.50
CA TYR A 11 -11.32 -17.44 8.38
C TYR A 11 -11.91 -18.55 9.27
N GLY A 12 -11.76 -19.82 8.82
CA GLY A 12 -12.50 -20.93 9.40
C GLY A 12 -14.01 -20.68 9.28
N ASP A 13 -14.71 -20.72 10.39
CA ASP A 13 -16.18 -20.48 10.45
C ASP A 13 -16.56 -18.99 10.47
N PHE A 14 -15.58 -18.09 10.60
CA PHE A 14 -15.83 -16.65 10.64
C PHE A 14 -15.84 -16.05 9.23
N GLU A 15 -17.00 -15.54 8.81
CA GLU A 15 -17.18 -14.85 7.54
C GLU A 15 -16.84 -13.35 7.69
N ALA A 16 -15.64 -12.97 7.26
CA ALA A 16 -15.12 -11.60 7.36
C ALA A 16 -15.63 -10.68 6.24
N LEU A 17 -15.90 -11.23 5.04
CA LEU A 17 -16.50 -10.52 3.90
C LEU A 17 -17.61 -11.38 3.28
N LYS A 18 -18.74 -10.73 2.99
CA LYS A 18 -19.99 -11.37 2.54
C LYS A 18 -20.37 -10.92 1.12
N GLY A 19 -19.63 -11.40 0.11
CA GLY A 19 -19.98 -11.15 -1.28
C GLY A 19 -19.96 -9.67 -1.67
N ILE A 20 -18.84 -8.98 -1.46
CA ILE A 20 -18.68 -7.57 -1.82
C ILE A 20 -18.57 -7.43 -3.33
N SER A 21 -19.39 -6.53 -3.91
CA SER A 21 -19.31 -6.17 -5.34
C SER A 21 -19.31 -4.66 -5.50
N MET A 22 -18.34 -4.14 -6.27
CA MET A 22 -18.24 -2.72 -6.62
C MET A 22 -17.31 -2.53 -7.82
N SER A 23 -17.50 -1.42 -8.53
CA SER A 23 -16.60 -0.97 -9.60
C SER A 23 -16.00 0.38 -9.21
N LEU A 24 -14.69 0.51 -9.33
CA LEU A 24 -13.94 1.71 -8.98
C LEU A 24 -13.24 2.23 -10.24
N GLU A 25 -13.58 3.45 -10.62
CA GLU A 25 -12.93 4.21 -11.69
C GLU A 25 -11.84 5.11 -11.10
N ASN A 26 -11.32 6.04 -11.89
CA ASN A 26 -10.39 7.04 -11.38
C ASN A 26 -11.11 7.96 -10.40
N GLY A 27 -10.57 8.10 -9.17
CA GLY A 27 -11.19 8.93 -8.15
C GLY A 27 -10.73 8.58 -6.74
N ILE A 28 -11.29 9.27 -5.76
CA ILE A 28 -11.06 9.03 -4.34
C ILE A 28 -12.31 8.37 -3.76
N TYR A 29 -12.14 7.20 -3.15
CA TYR A 29 -13.22 6.42 -2.56
C TYR A 29 -13.01 6.27 -1.06
N GLY A 30 -14.05 6.53 -0.28
CA GLY A 30 -14.09 6.31 1.17
C GLY A 30 -14.91 5.07 1.53
N ILE A 31 -14.32 4.13 2.26
CA ILE A 31 -15.05 2.96 2.78
C ILE A 31 -15.45 3.24 4.23
N LEU A 32 -16.75 3.44 4.43
CA LEU A 32 -17.34 3.68 5.75
C LEU A 32 -18.07 2.42 6.23
N ALA A 33 -17.66 1.90 7.37
CA ALA A 33 -18.31 0.78 8.02
C ALA A 33 -17.86 0.68 9.49
N PRO A 34 -18.63 0.04 10.39
CA PRO A 34 -18.23 -0.22 11.76
C PRO A 34 -16.90 -0.97 11.89
N ASN A 35 -16.32 -0.96 13.09
CA ASN A 35 -15.15 -1.80 13.37
C ASN A 35 -15.57 -3.29 13.30
N GLY A 36 -14.69 -4.11 12.74
CA GLY A 36 -14.99 -5.53 12.49
C GLY A 36 -15.74 -5.83 11.19
N ALA A 37 -16.20 -4.83 10.43
CA ALA A 37 -16.95 -5.03 9.18
C ALA A 37 -16.08 -5.48 7.97
N GLY A 38 -14.85 -5.91 8.18
CA GLY A 38 -14.01 -6.46 7.11
C GLY A 38 -13.22 -5.44 6.27
N LYS A 39 -13.26 -4.11 6.58
CA LYS A 39 -12.51 -3.08 5.83
C LYS A 39 -11.04 -3.45 5.61
N THR A 40 -10.35 -3.81 6.69
CA THR A 40 -8.93 -4.20 6.63
C THR A 40 -8.70 -5.47 5.81
N THR A 41 -9.65 -6.42 5.88
CA THR A 41 -9.61 -7.64 5.09
C THR A 41 -9.73 -7.33 3.60
N LEU A 42 -10.69 -6.48 3.21
CA LEU A 42 -10.85 -6.04 1.83
C LEU A 42 -9.57 -5.32 1.33
N MET A 43 -9.02 -4.38 2.11
CA MET A 43 -7.77 -3.69 1.75
C MET A 43 -6.60 -4.66 1.57
N LYS A 44 -6.47 -5.69 2.42
CA LYS A 44 -5.43 -6.71 2.27
C LYS A 44 -5.62 -7.57 1.02
N ILE A 45 -6.86 -7.87 0.63
CA ILE A 45 -7.14 -8.58 -0.62
C ILE A 45 -6.79 -7.71 -1.82
N LEU A 46 -7.20 -6.43 -1.83
CA LEU A 46 -6.83 -5.47 -2.87
C LEU A 46 -5.33 -5.26 -2.99
N ALA A 47 -4.61 -5.33 -1.87
CA ALA A 47 -3.15 -5.28 -1.85
C ALA A 47 -2.47 -6.63 -2.18
N THR A 48 -3.23 -7.66 -2.56
CA THR A 48 -2.76 -9.03 -2.85
C THR A 48 -1.98 -9.69 -1.70
N LEU A 49 -2.16 -9.22 -0.47
CA LEU A 49 -1.54 -9.80 0.73
C LEU A 49 -2.23 -11.08 1.20
N ILE A 50 -3.52 -11.24 0.89
CA ILE A 50 -4.32 -12.43 1.14
C ILE A 50 -5.26 -12.66 -0.03
N SER A 51 -5.57 -13.91 -0.33
CA SER A 51 -6.53 -14.26 -1.37
C SER A 51 -7.97 -14.26 -0.83
N PRO A 52 -8.97 -13.91 -1.65
CA PRO A 52 -10.37 -14.10 -1.30
C PRO A 52 -10.69 -15.60 -1.21
N THR A 53 -11.78 -15.95 -0.50
CA THR A 53 -12.31 -17.32 -0.46
C THR A 53 -13.30 -17.56 -1.61
N ALA A 54 -13.97 -16.50 -2.08
CA ALA A 54 -14.92 -16.53 -3.19
C ALA A 54 -14.88 -15.21 -3.95
N GLY A 55 -15.39 -15.23 -5.18
CA GLY A 55 -15.40 -14.07 -6.06
C GLY A 55 -14.05 -13.76 -6.66
N GLU A 56 -13.97 -12.69 -7.43
CA GLU A 56 -12.74 -12.24 -8.06
C GLU A 56 -12.61 -10.73 -8.10
N ILE A 57 -11.37 -10.28 -8.33
CA ILE A 57 -11.05 -8.86 -8.52
C ILE A 57 -10.25 -8.72 -9.79
N THR A 58 -10.69 -7.82 -10.66
CA THR A 58 -10.01 -7.55 -11.92
C THR A 58 -9.57 -6.09 -12.01
N TYR A 59 -8.39 -5.86 -12.58
CA TYR A 59 -7.90 -4.55 -12.97
C TYR A 59 -7.77 -4.50 -14.50
N ASN A 60 -8.53 -3.59 -15.13
CA ASN A 60 -8.63 -3.49 -16.58
C ASN A 60 -8.95 -4.85 -17.25
N GLY A 61 -9.88 -5.61 -16.65
CA GLY A 61 -10.34 -6.90 -17.17
C GLY A 61 -9.40 -8.09 -16.91
N LYS A 62 -8.31 -7.90 -16.17
CA LYS A 62 -7.38 -8.99 -15.81
C LYS A 62 -7.39 -9.22 -14.32
N ASN A 63 -7.45 -10.47 -13.87
CA ASN A 63 -7.43 -10.84 -12.46
C ASN A 63 -6.14 -10.35 -11.78
N ILE A 64 -6.27 -9.63 -10.66
CA ILE A 64 -5.13 -9.01 -9.96
C ILE A 64 -4.12 -10.02 -9.42
N PHE A 65 -4.57 -11.22 -9.06
CA PHE A 65 -3.69 -12.29 -8.58
C PHE A 65 -2.93 -12.96 -9.74
N GLN A 66 -3.48 -12.95 -10.95
CA GLN A 66 -2.79 -13.43 -12.16
C GLN A 66 -1.80 -12.39 -12.70
N LEU A 67 -2.09 -11.09 -12.51
CA LEU A 67 -1.15 -10.01 -12.84
C LEU A 67 0.08 -10.00 -11.91
N ASP A 68 -0.09 -10.47 -10.68
CA ASP A 68 0.95 -10.67 -9.69
C ASP A 68 1.89 -9.45 -9.51
N GLU A 69 3.13 -9.54 -9.92
CA GLU A 69 4.13 -8.47 -9.82
C GLU A 69 3.71 -7.20 -10.58
N ALA A 70 3.19 -7.35 -11.80
CA ALA A 70 2.75 -6.22 -12.62
C ALA A 70 1.63 -5.39 -11.95
N TYR A 71 0.75 -6.03 -11.18
CA TYR A 71 -0.25 -5.31 -10.39
C TYR A 71 0.36 -4.62 -9.17
N ARG A 72 1.31 -5.28 -8.47
CA ARG A 72 1.98 -4.68 -7.31
C ARG A 72 2.88 -3.51 -7.70
N ASP A 73 3.41 -3.47 -8.91
CA ASP A 73 4.23 -2.35 -9.41
C ASP A 73 3.43 -1.04 -9.54
N ILE A 74 2.14 -1.15 -9.85
CA ILE A 74 1.24 0.01 -9.98
C ILE A 74 0.43 0.27 -8.70
N LEU A 75 0.73 -0.43 -7.59
CA LEU A 75 0.00 -0.32 -6.34
C LEU A 75 0.84 0.35 -5.26
N GLY A 76 0.34 1.44 -4.70
CA GLY A 76 0.80 2.01 -3.44
C GLY A 76 -0.07 1.52 -2.28
N TYR A 77 0.51 0.81 -1.33
CA TYR A 77 -0.22 0.35 -0.14
C TYR A 77 0.41 0.90 1.14
N PHE A 78 -0.41 1.61 1.92
CA PHE A 78 -0.03 2.11 3.23
C PHE A 78 -0.93 1.48 4.30
N PRO A 79 -0.43 0.48 5.04
CA PRO A 79 -1.19 -0.18 6.10
C PRO A 79 -1.30 0.71 7.36
N GLN A 80 -2.32 0.47 8.19
CA GLN A 80 -2.51 1.16 9.46
C GLN A 80 -1.28 1.02 10.39
N ASN A 81 -0.66 -0.16 10.41
CA ASN A 81 0.59 -0.43 11.09
C ASN A 81 1.62 -0.86 10.06
N PHE A 82 2.64 -0.05 9.85
CA PHE A 82 3.73 -0.37 8.94
C PHE A 82 5.07 -0.42 9.70
N GLY A 83 5.99 -1.23 9.18
CA GLY A 83 7.33 -1.36 9.74
C GLY A 83 8.25 -0.24 9.25
N TYR A 84 9.12 0.24 10.12
CA TYR A 84 10.21 1.14 9.78
C TYR A 84 11.40 0.91 10.70
N TYR A 85 12.60 1.23 10.24
CA TYR A 85 13.82 1.07 11.02
C TYR A 85 14.12 2.34 11.82
N LYS A 86 13.87 2.31 13.14
CA LYS A 86 14.04 3.48 14.06
C LYS A 86 15.42 4.14 13.99
N HIS A 87 16.44 3.36 13.66
CA HIS A 87 17.83 3.82 13.57
C HIS A 87 18.22 4.30 12.16
N TYR A 88 17.33 4.15 11.16
CA TYR A 88 17.51 4.72 9.84
C TYR A 88 16.96 6.14 9.78
N SER A 89 17.45 6.91 8.82
CA SER A 89 16.78 8.13 8.36
C SER A 89 15.75 7.77 7.28
N PRO A 90 14.78 8.64 6.97
CA PRO A 90 13.84 8.41 5.87
C PRO A 90 14.54 8.06 4.56
N LYS A 91 15.63 8.79 4.23
CA LYS A 91 16.43 8.51 3.03
C LYS A 91 17.04 7.11 3.05
N GLN A 92 17.55 6.65 4.18
CA GLN A 92 18.11 5.29 4.31
C GLN A 92 17.04 4.21 4.21
N ASP A 93 15.88 4.43 4.84
CA ASP A 93 14.76 3.50 4.84
C ASP A 93 14.18 3.33 3.44
N LEU A 94 13.93 4.43 2.73
CA LEU A 94 13.44 4.43 1.36
C LEU A 94 14.47 3.82 0.38
N ALA A 95 15.76 4.08 0.57
CA ALA A 95 16.81 3.47 -0.24
C ALA A 95 16.86 1.95 -0.07
N TYR A 96 16.69 1.47 1.15
CA TYR A 96 16.59 0.03 1.44
C TYR A 96 15.37 -0.59 0.74
N LEU A 97 14.19 0.05 0.85
CA LEU A 97 12.98 -0.43 0.20
C LEU A 97 13.06 -0.38 -1.33
N ALA A 98 13.65 0.67 -1.89
CA ALA A 98 13.91 0.77 -3.33
C ALA A 98 14.78 -0.39 -3.83
N ALA A 99 15.82 -0.76 -3.08
CA ALA A 99 16.67 -1.89 -3.41
C ALA A 99 15.90 -3.23 -3.35
N LEU A 100 15.02 -3.42 -2.35
CA LEU A 100 14.16 -4.60 -2.26
C LEU A 100 13.16 -4.70 -3.43
N LYS A 101 12.69 -3.55 -3.93
CA LYS A 101 11.80 -3.47 -5.10
C LYS A 101 12.55 -3.58 -6.44
N GLY A 102 13.88 -3.73 -6.43
CA GLY A 102 14.69 -3.81 -7.65
C GLY A 102 14.75 -2.50 -8.44
N MET A 103 14.49 -1.35 -7.81
CA MET A 103 14.53 -0.05 -8.50
C MET A 103 15.94 0.27 -9.00
N PRO A 104 16.09 0.76 -10.26
CA PRO A 104 17.38 1.15 -10.80
C PRO A 104 18.04 2.25 -9.95
N LYS A 105 19.34 2.10 -9.66
CA LYS A 105 20.09 3.05 -8.80
C LYS A 105 20.09 4.47 -9.36
N GLU A 106 20.08 4.59 -10.68
CA GLU A 106 20.15 5.85 -11.40
C GLU A 106 18.97 6.77 -11.10
N ILE A 107 17.79 6.20 -10.89
CA ILE A 107 16.55 6.94 -10.61
C ILE A 107 16.20 7.00 -9.13
N THR A 108 16.71 6.04 -8.33
CA THR A 108 16.32 5.87 -6.92
C THR A 108 16.57 7.13 -6.09
N ALA A 109 17.73 7.75 -6.21
CA ALA A 109 18.10 8.93 -5.41
C ALA A 109 17.16 10.11 -5.68
N LYS A 110 16.86 10.37 -6.95
CA LYS A 110 15.94 11.43 -7.38
C LYS A 110 14.51 11.13 -6.88
N ARG A 111 14.06 9.89 -7.07
CA ARG A 111 12.71 9.49 -6.63
C ARG A 111 12.53 9.59 -5.11
N ILE A 112 13.54 9.23 -4.33
CA ILE A 112 13.52 9.40 -2.86
C ILE A 112 13.37 10.88 -2.49
N ASP A 113 14.11 11.79 -3.12
CA ASP A 113 14.01 13.21 -2.84
C ASP A 113 12.61 13.75 -3.22
N GLU A 114 12.05 13.34 -4.36
CA GLU A 114 10.69 13.70 -4.80
C GLU A 114 9.61 13.26 -3.79
N VAL A 115 9.60 11.98 -3.38
CA VAL A 115 8.56 11.51 -2.44
C VAL A 115 8.72 12.12 -1.06
N LEU A 116 9.93 12.42 -0.61
CA LEU A 116 10.16 13.12 0.66
C LEU A 116 9.71 14.58 0.61
N GLU A 117 9.82 15.23 -0.54
CA GLU A 117 9.26 16.56 -0.76
C GLU A 117 7.72 16.53 -0.74
N MET A 118 7.09 15.58 -1.45
CA MET A 118 5.63 15.40 -1.46
C MET A 118 5.03 15.27 -0.06
N VAL A 119 5.75 14.63 0.87
CA VAL A 119 5.30 14.44 2.25
C VAL A 119 5.88 15.45 3.25
N ALA A 120 6.53 16.52 2.76
CA ALA A 120 7.15 17.58 3.57
C ALA A 120 8.15 17.04 4.62
N LEU A 121 9.06 16.15 4.21
CA LEU A 121 10.13 15.59 5.04
C LEU A 121 11.55 15.89 4.52
N SER A 122 11.71 16.73 3.49
CA SER A 122 13.01 17.07 2.88
C SER A 122 14.03 17.55 3.90
N GLU A 123 13.64 18.49 4.79
CA GLU A 123 14.51 19.09 5.81
C GLU A 123 15.02 18.09 6.86
N VAL A 124 14.32 16.97 7.01
CA VAL A 124 14.64 15.95 8.03
C VAL A 124 15.04 14.61 7.43
N LYS A 125 15.22 14.55 6.10
CA LYS A 125 15.50 13.30 5.36
C LYS A 125 16.71 12.50 5.87
N ASN A 126 17.65 13.16 6.52
CA ASN A 126 18.87 12.56 7.08
C ASN A 126 18.80 12.34 8.60
N LYS A 127 17.74 12.81 9.30
CA LYS A 127 17.58 12.64 10.74
C LYS A 127 17.05 11.23 11.06
N LYS A 128 17.53 10.62 12.15
CA LYS A 128 17.09 9.29 12.58
C LYS A 128 15.62 9.29 13.00
N MET A 129 14.83 8.34 12.48
CA MET A 129 13.39 8.25 12.68
C MET A 129 12.96 7.99 14.11
N ARG A 130 13.86 7.51 14.99
CA ARG A 130 13.59 7.40 16.44
C ARG A 130 13.26 8.74 17.12
N LYS A 131 13.56 9.87 16.47
CA LYS A 131 13.28 11.22 16.94
C LYS A 131 12.03 11.83 16.30
N PHE A 132 11.31 11.08 15.48
CA PHE A 132 10.14 11.56 14.75
C PHE A 132 8.89 11.47 15.60
N SER A 133 7.97 12.42 15.39
CA SER A 133 6.59 12.33 15.88
C SER A 133 5.80 11.24 15.14
N GLY A 134 4.67 10.81 15.71
CA GLY A 134 3.77 9.86 15.04
C GLY A 134 3.34 10.31 13.65
N GLY A 135 3.00 11.60 13.49
CA GLY A 135 2.64 12.17 12.18
C GLY A 135 3.81 12.19 11.18
N MET A 136 5.04 12.41 11.64
CA MET A 136 6.22 12.30 10.77
C MET A 136 6.44 10.86 10.32
N ILE A 137 6.27 9.89 11.21
CA ILE A 137 6.37 8.46 10.87
C ILE A 137 5.29 8.07 9.85
N GLN A 138 4.03 8.52 10.03
CA GLN A 138 2.98 8.28 9.05
C GLN A 138 3.33 8.84 7.67
N ARG A 139 3.90 10.04 7.61
CA ARG A 139 4.38 10.62 6.34
C ARG A 139 5.49 9.81 5.69
N VAL A 140 6.39 9.20 6.46
CA VAL A 140 7.36 8.24 5.92
C VAL A 140 6.64 7.04 5.29
N GLY A 141 5.62 6.48 5.95
CA GLY A 141 4.84 5.38 5.39
C GLY A 141 4.11 5.75 4.09
N ILE A 142 3.61 6.99 3.97
CA ILE A 142 3.05 7.49 2.71
C ILE A 142 4.14 7.57 1.64
N ALA A 143 5.33 8.08 1.97
CA ALA A 143 6.46 8.12 1.03
C ALA A 143 6.88 6.71 0.57
N GLN A 144 6.85 5.70 1.46
CA GLN A 144 7.08 4.30 1.09
C GLN A 144 6.05 3.79 0.06
N ALA A 145 4.77 4.12 0.26
CA ALA A 145 3.70 3.73 -0.65
C ALA A 145 3.81 4.39 -2.03
N LEU A 146 4.36 5.61 -2.10
CA LEU A 146 4.54 6.39 -3.33
C LEU A 146 5.86 6.09 -4.06
N LEU A 147 6.75 5.30 -3.47
CA LEU A 147 8.15 5.17 -3.92
C LEU A 147 8.28 4.69 -5.37
N ASN A 148 7.48 3.72 -5.78
CA ASN A 148 7.51 3.15 -7.14
C ASN A 148 6.56 3.83 -8.14
N ASP A 149 6.05 5.03 -7.81
CA ASP A 149 5.14 5.80 -8.67
C ASP A 149 3.88 5.03 -9.08
N PRO A 150 3.07 4.59 -8.08
CA PRO A 150 1.91 3.73 -8.32
C PRO A 150 0.79 4.45 -9.08
#